data_f12a3697ce57b552789db310d3cd7838
#
_entry.id   f12a3697ce57b552789db310d3cd7838
#
_cell.length_a   1.000
_cell.length_b   1.000
_cell.length_c   1.000
_cell.angle_alpha   90.00
_cell.angle_beta   90.00
_cell.angle_gamma   90.00
#
_symmetry.space_group_name_H-M   'P 1'
#
loop_
_entity.id
_entity.type
_entity.pdbx_description
1 polymer ?
#
loop_
_entity_poly.entity_id
_entity_poly.type
_entity_poly.pdbx_seq_one_letter_code
_entity_poly.pdbx_strand_id
1 'polypeptide(L)'
;MTSISGDRTPQTTIASRRMARRLLSGAGCATLTAYRLDAGAPSQLVLHALDVTGSIIVAAHPAVGHPMVSVPNESPVEVRLDVTLEAAEPGLRITTATVHLLGMLTWLDDVQCDAVLSGSVAGCHCSITGEDPLTDLAALASAPGGRLGVIESGRIMVHDAMGISGHTIEEVLDPDAKGVRPLLWSAFETFSAQDEVKALGEEALGVLCEGVEQGTIPGVVCSRRSTEGLCTALLGRVLCVDVSPHAVTLLRLQREGADTIQILLPPGTTCAHEAGRRLRSLVQDALVGGLLP
;
A
#
# COMPACT_ATOMS: atom_id res chain seq x y z
N MET A 1 -22.67 11.68 15.45
CA MET A 1 -21.26 11.70 14.99
C MET A 1 -20.39 11.54 16.22
N THR A 2 -20.04 10.31 16.57
CA THR A 2 -19.21 9.99 17.73
C THR A 2 -17.75 9.98 17.25
N SER A 3 -16.99 10.97 17.67
CA SER A 3 -15.55 11.07 17.44
C SER A 3 -14.86 9.91 18.18
N ILE A 4 -14.44 8.88 17.46
CA ILE A 4 -13.55 7.85 18.00
C ILE A 4 -12.11 8.38 17.80
N SER A 5 -11.70 9.27 18.72
CA SER A 5 -10.29 9.55 18.95
C SER A 5 -9.75 8.48 19.89
N GLY A 6 -9.61 7.27 19.39
CA GLY A 6 -8.91 6.19 20.09
C GLY A 6 -7.41 6.45 20.01
N ASP A 7 -6.78 6.49 21.17
CA ASP A 7 -5.33 6.56 21.33
C ASP A 7 -4.71 5.34 20.60
N ARG A 8 -4.14 5.56 19.41
CA ARG A 8 -3.55 4.48 18.61
C ARG A 8 -2.31 3.95 19.30
N THR A 9 -2.20 2.63 19.38
CA THR A 9 -0.97 2.02 19.92
C THR A 9 0.22 2.37 19.00
N PRO A 10 1.44 2.47 19.56
CA PRO A 10 2.64 2.72 18.74
C PRO A 10 2.79 1.74 17.56
N GLN A 11 2.37 0.49 17.72
CA GLN A 11 2.42 -0.54 16.66
C GLN A 11 1.50 -0.22 15.49
N THR A 12 0.27 0.25 15.73
CA THR A 12 -0.67 0.62 14.66
C THR A 12 -0.17 1.84 13.87
N THR A 13 0.48 2.78 14.55
CA THR A 13 1.10 3.95 13.90
C THR A 13 2.25 3.55 12.99
N ILE A 14 3.13 2.65 13.43
CA ILE A 14 4.24 2.13 12.62
C ILE A 14 3.71 1.36 11.40
N ALA A 15 2.71 0.52 11.57
CA ALA A 15 2.09 -0.23 10.46
C ALA A 15 1.54 0.70 9.39
N SER A 16 0.83 1.78 9.79
CA SER A 16 0.28 2.77 8.86
C SER A 16 1.38 3.57 8.13
N ARG A 17 2.48 3.95 8.80
CA ARG A 17 3.64 4.60 8.18
C ARG A 17 4.32 3.69 7.15
N ARG A 18 4.47 2.39 7.46
CA ARG A 18 5.02 1.40 6.52
C ARG A 18 4.12 1.22 5.30
N MET A 19 2.79 1.22 5.50
CA MET A 19 1.82 1.18 4.41
C MET A 19 1.92 2.42 3.53
N ALA A 20 2.00 3.63 4.12
CA ALA A 20 2.22 4.87 3.38
C ALA A 20 3.49 4.81 2.54
N ARG A 21 4.60 4.38 3.15
CA ARG A 21 5.88 4.23 2.44
C ARG A 21 5.76 3.27 1.25
N ARG A 22 5.15 2.10 1.46
CA ARG A 22 4.96 1.10 0.40
C ARG A 22 4.15 1.68 -0.77
N LEU A 23 3.03 2.34 -0.47
CA LEU A 23 2.17 2.96 -1.48
C LEU A 23 2.94 4.05 -2.26
N LEU A 24 3.58 4.96 -1.57
CA LEU A 24 4.34 6.05 -2.22
C LEU A 24 5.58 5.56 -2.98
N SER A 25 6.12 4.38 -2.63
CA SER A 25 7.25 3.76 -3.35
C SER A 25 6.85 3.00 -4.61
N GLY A 26 5.64 3.20 -5.14
CA GLY A 26 5.23 2.63 -6.42
C GLY A 26 4.19 1.50 -6.32
N ALA A 27 3.78 1.08 -5.11
CA ALA A 27 2.72 0.09 -4.97
C ALA A 27 1.34 0.70 -5.24
N GLY A 28 0.46 -0.09 -5.89
CA GLY A 28 -0.91 0.34 -6.18
C GLY A 28 -1.04 1.18 -7.45
N CYS A 29 -2.21 1.78 -7.62
CA CYS A 29 -2.57 2.62 -8.75
C CYS A 29 -2.65 4.07 -8.30
N ALA A 30 -1.92 4.96 -8.97
CA ALA A 30 -1.87 6.38 -8.62
C ALA A 30 -2.65 7.24 -9.62
N THR A 31 -3.39 8.20 -9.09
CA THR A 31 -4.09 9.23 -9.86
C THR A 31 -3.73 10.62 -9.37
N LEU A 32 -3.55 11.54 -10.31
CA LEU A 32 -3.16 12.92 -10.09
C LEU A 32 -4.28 13.85 -10.53
N THR A 33 -4.68 14.78 -9.67
CA THR A 33 -5.72 15.77 -9.95
C THR A 33 -5.18 17.17 -9.70
N ALA A 34 -5.11 18.02 -10.74
CA ALA A 34 -4.73 19.42 -10.63
C ALA A 34 -5.97 20.30 -10.36
N TYR A 35 -6.53 20.17 -9.19
CA TYR A 35 -7.85 20.71 -8.81
C TYR A 35 -7.94 22.25 -8.84
N ARG A 36 -6.80 22.95 -8.87
CA ARG A 36 -6.77 24.42 -8.99
C ARG A 36 -6.72 24.89 -10.45
N LEU A 37 -6.23 24.06 -11.37
CA LEU A 37 -6.24 24.40 -12.80
C LEU A 37 -7.64 24.31 -13.39
N ASP A 38 -8.30 23.19 -13.13
CA ASP A 38 -9.68 22.94 -13.55
C ASP A 38 -10.30 21.92 -12.59
N ALA A 39 -11.29 22.34 -11.81
CA ALA A 39 -11.99 21.49 -10.86
C ALA A 39 -12.82 20.37 -11.54
N GLY A 40 -13.13 20.53 -12.84
CA GLY A 40 -13.86 19.56 -13.63
C GLY A 40 -12.97 18.62 -14.46
N ALA A 41 -11.65 18.81 -14.46
CA ALA A 41 -10.75 17.95 -15.22
C ALA A 41 -10.73 16.52 -14.65
N PRO A 42 -10.68 15.50 -15.51
CA PRO A 42 -10.53 14.12 -15.06
C PRO A 42 -9.18 13.93 -14.37
N SER A 43 -9.14 13.00 -13.40
CA SER A 43 -7.87 12.58 -12.81
C SER A 43 -6.99 11.88 -13.83
N GLN A 44 -5.69 12.17 -13.81
CA GLN A 44 -4.68 11.58 -14.67
C GLN A 44 -4.05 10.37 -13.98
N LEU A 45 -4.02 9.21 -14.64
CA LEU A 45 -3.20 8.07 -14.20
C LEU A 45 -1.72 8.43 -14.32
N VAL A 46 -0.94 8.07 -13.30
CA VAL A 46 0.49 8.33 -13.24
C VAL A 46 1.23 7.11 -12.70
N LEU A 47 2.47 6.93 -13.16
CA LEU A 47 3.46 6.13 -12.44
C LEU A 47 4.10 7.01 -11.37
N HIS A 48 4.54 6.40 -10.28
CA HIS A 48 5.12 7.16 -9.18
C HIS A 48 6.19 6.36 -8.44
N ALA A 49 7.09 7.08 -7.80
CA ALA A 49 8.09 6.53 -6.88
C ALA A 49 8.40 7.56 -5.78
N LEU A 50 8.80 7.08 -4.62
CA LEU A 50 9.28 7.92 -3.52
C LEU A 50 10.79 8.04 -3.60
N ASP A 51 11.30 9.27 -3.69
CA ASP A 51 12.72 9.58 -3.59
C ASP A 51 13.21 9.35 -2.14
N VAL A 52 14.50 9.13 -2.00
CA VAL A 52 15.17 9.00 -0.70
C VAL A 52 15.14 10.29 0.13
N THR A 53 14.93 11.44 -0.51
CA THR A 53 14.80 12.76 0.16
C THR A 53 13.36 13.08 0.60
N GLY A 54 12.37 12.30 0.15
CA GLY A 54 10.96 12.46 0.47
C GLY A 54 10.13 13.12 -0.62
N SER A 55 10.72 13.48 -1.75
CA SER A 55 9.99 13.95 -2.93
C SER A 55 9.31 12.78 -3.63
N ILE A 56 8.13 13.01 -4.21
CA ILE A 56 7.42 11.98 -4.97
C ILE A 56 7.60 12.26 -6.45
N ILE A 57 8.33 11.36 -7.11
CA ILE A 57 8.56 11.41 -8.56
C ILE A 57 7.31 10.85 -9.23
N VAL A 58 6.80 11.55 -10.25
CA VAL A 58 5.64 11.10 -11.03
C VAL A 58 5.94 11.21 -12.52
N ALA A 59 5.54 10.18 -13.28
CA ALA A 59 5.51 10.24 -14.74
C ALA A 59 4.06 10.15 -15.22
N ALA A 60 3.68 11.00 -16.16
CA ALA A 60 2.36 11.05 -16.73
C ALA A 60 2.39 11.21 -18.25
N HIS A 61 1.34 10.76 -18.90
CA HIS A 61 1.06 11.05 -20.31
C HIS A 61 -0.34 11.69 -20.40
N PRO A 62 -0.43 13.03 -20.12
CA PRO A 62 -1.72 13.71 -20.15
C PRO A 62 -2.32 13.70 -21.54
N ALA A 63 -3.61 13.39 -21.63
CA ALA A 63 -4.33 13.40 -22.91
C ALA A 63 -4.33 14.81 -23.54
N VAL A 64 -4.39 14.87 -24.87
CA VAL A 64 -4.53 16.14 -25.59
C VAL A 64 -5.76 16.89 -25.10
N GLY A 65 -5.57 18.16 -24.71
CA GLY A 65 -6.62 19.00 -24.13
C GLY A 65 -6.75 18.89 -22.59
N HIS A 66 -6.02 18.01 -21.96
CA HIS A 66 -5.96 17.98 -20.49
C HIS A 66 -5.22 19.24 -19.97
N PRO A 67 -5.71 19.94 -18.92
CA PRO A 67 -5.13 21.18 -18.43
C PRO A 67 -3.62 21.07 -18.10
N MET A 68 -3.18 19.92 -17.63
CA MET A 68 -1.78 19.68 -17.28
C MET A 68 -0.82 19.66 -18.48
N VAL A 69 -1.32 19.54 -19.72
CA VAL A 69 -0.49 19.63 -20.94
C VAL A 69 0.10 21.02 -21.11
N SER A 70 -0.69 22.05 -20.78
CA SER A 70 -0.31 23.47 -20.97
C SER A 70 0.48 24.06 -19.81
N VAL A 71 0.68 23.31 -18.72
CA VAL A 71 1.51 23.78 -17.60
C VAL A 71 2.97 23.81 -18.02
N PRO A 72 3.65 24.97 -17.98
CA PRO A 72 5.06 25.04 -18.30
C PRO A 72 5.93 24.23 -17.35
N ASN A 73 7.11 23.80 -17.79
CA ASN A 73 8.12 23.25 -16.91
C ASN A 73 8.51 24.29 -15.86
N GLU A 74 8.93 23.84 -14.69
CA GLU A 74 9.33 24.68 -13.55
C GLU A 74 8.20 25.56 -12.95
N SER A 75 6.97 25.47 -13.47
CA SER A 75 5.82 26.17 -12.92
C SER A 75 5.10 25.27 -11.91
N PRO A 76 5.13 25.59 -10.60
CA PRO A 76 4.50 24.76 -9.59
C PRO A 76 2.97 24.83 -9.68
N VAL A 77 2.31 23.70 -9.53
CA VAL A 77 0.86 23.54 -9.57
C VAL A 77 0.37 22.76 -8.35
N GLU A 78 -0.67 23.26 -7.68
CA GLU A 78 -1.30 22.51 -6.60
C GLU A 78 -2.03 21.28 -7.14
N VAL A 79 -1.67 20.12 -6.59
CA VAL A 79 -2.23 18.84 -6.99
C VAL A 79 -2.65 18.00 -5.79
N ARG A 80 -3.57 17.07 -6.06
CA ARG A 80 -3.86 15.94 -5.19
C ARG A 80 -3.36 14.67 -5.86
N LEU A 81 -2.57 13.89 -5.15
CA LEU A 81 -2.20 12.54 -5.53
C LEU A 81 -2.96 11.56 -4.64
N ASP A 82 -3.66 10.63 -5.28
CA ASP A 82 -4.36 9.53 -4.64
C ASP A 82 -3.73 8.22 -5.10
N VAL A 83 -3.22 7.40 -4.17
CA VAL A 83 -2.65 6.08 -4.46
C VAL A 83 -3.51 5.03 -3.80
N THR A 84 -4.06 4.10 -4.58
CA THR A 84 -4.96 3.05 -4.09
C THR A 84 -4.35 1.68 -4.31
N LEU A 85 -4.31 0.87 -3.26
CA LEU A 85 -3.95 -0.54 -3.31
C LEU A 85 -5.21 -1.39 -3.26
N GLU A 86 -5.39 -2.25 -4.25
CA GLU A 86 -6.47 -3.24 -4.30
C GLU A 86 -5.91 -4.64 -4.00
N ALA A 87 -6.71 -5.46 -3.34
CA ALA A 87 -6.36 -6.86 -3.12
C ALA A 87 -6.33 -7.64 -4.43
N ALA A 88 -5.38 -8.56 -4.57
CA ALA A 88 -5.28 -9.44 -5.74
C ALA A 88 -6.26 -10.63 -5.62
N GLU A 89 -7.56 -10.33 -5.51
CA GLU A 89 -8.64 -11.32 -5.46
C GLU A 89 -9.44 -11.31 -6.78
N PRO A 90 -9.36 -12.39 -7.58
CA PRO A 90 -10.05 -12.44 -8.87
C PRO A 90 -11.56 -12.23 -8.72
N GLY A 91 -12.11 -11.32 -9.51
CA GLY A 91 -13.54 -11.03 -9.53
C GLY A 91 -14.08 -10.21 -8.37
N LEU A 92 -13.21 -9.77 -7.44
CA LEU A 92 -13.57 -8.91 -6.32
C LEU A 92 -12.72 -7.64 -6.32
N ARG A 93 -13.38 -6.52 -6.10
CA ARG A 93 -12.71 -5.24 -5.93
C ARG A 93 -12.70 -4.88 -4.45
N ILE A 94 -11.55 -5.07 -3.81
CA ILE A 94 -11.36 -4.81 -2.38
C ILE A 94 -10.23 -3.80 -2.22
N THR A 95 -10.55 -2.59 -1.81
CA THR A 95 -9.52 -1.59 -1.48
C THR A 95 -8.88 -1.94 -0.15
N THR A 96 -7.60 -2.22 -0.17
CA THR A 96 -6.80 -2.58 1.00
C THR A 96 -6.34 -1.34 1.75
N ALA A 97 -5.82 -0.36 1.01
CA ALA A 97 -5.35 0.90 1.56
C ALA A 97 -5.40 2.01 0.50
N THR A 98 -5.47 3.26 0.96
CA THR A 98 -5.36 4.44 0.11
C THR A 98 -4.50 5.48 0.80
N VAL A 99 -3.61 6.11 0.03
CA VAL A 99 -2.88 7.31 0.44
C VAL A 99 -3.42 8.50 -0.33
N HIS A 100 -3.66 9.58 0.39
CA HIS A 100 -4.02 10.88 -0.16
C HIS A 100 -3.00 11.91 0.28
N LEU A 101 -2.51 12.71 -0.65
CA LEU A 101 -1.68 13.87 -0.34
C LEU A 101 -2.05 15.06 -1.21
N LEU A 102 -1.84 16.24 -0.65
CA LEU A 102 -1.84 17.52 -1.35
C LEU A 102 -0.41 18.02 -1.43
N GLY A 103 -0.01 18.49 -2.59
CA GLY A 103 1.36 18.96 -2.79
C GLY A 103 1.49 19.89 -3.98
N MET A 104 2.72 20.34 -4.19
CA MET A 104 3.10 21.16 -5.32
C MET A 104 3.81 20.28 -6.36
N LEU A 105 3.20 20.12 -7.53
CA LEU A 105 3.81 19.44 -8.67
C LEU A 105 4.62 20.46 -9.47
N THR A 106 5.86 20.12 -9.76
CA THR A 106 6.71 20.82 -10.73
C THR A 106 7.09 19.86 -11.84
N TRP A 107 6.74 20.19 -13.08
CA TRP A 107 7.23 19.45 -14.26
C TRP A 107 8.69 19.80 -14.53
N LEU A 108 9.49 18.81 -14.81
CA LEU A 108 10.93 18.94 -14.99
C LEU A 108 11.29 19.20 -16.46
N ASP A 109 12.41 19.90 -16.67
CA ASP A 109 13.07 19.95 -17.98
C ASP A 109 13.94 18.70 -18.22
N ASP A 110 14.56 18.59 -19.40
CA ASP A 110 15.34 17.40 -19.78
C ASP A 110 16.55 17.18 -18.85
N VAL A 111 17.21 18.27 -18.43
CA VAL A 111 18.40 18.17 -17.54
C VAL A 111 18.01 17.72 -16.15
N GLN A 112 16.91 18.23 -15.65
CA GLN A 112 16.35 17.85 -14.35
C GLN A 112 15.81 16.41 -14.39
N CYS A 113 15.21 15.97 -15.50
CA CYS A 113 14.77 14.60 -15.72
C CYS A 113 15.96 13.63 -15.59
N ASP A 114 17.06 13.89 -16.29
CA ASP A 114 18.27 13.06 -16.22
C ASP A 114 18.83 12.99 -14.79
N ALA A 115 18.85 14.12 -14.09
CA ALA A 115 19.32 14.18 -12.72
C ALA A 115 18.46 13.35 -11.77
N VAL A 116 17.11 13.43 -11.87
CA VAL A 116 16.18 12.67 -11.04
C VAL A 116 16.23 11.19 -11.36
N LEU A 117 16.27 10.81 -12.63
CA LEU A 117 16.29 9.41 -13.07
C LEU A 117 17.62 8.70 -12.78
N SER A 118 18.73 9.46 -12.63
CA SER A 118 20.01 8.92 -12.16
C SER A 118 20.12 8.85 -10.63
N GLY A 119 19.12 9.32 -9.92
CA GLY A 119 19.06 9.34 -8.46
C GLY A 119 18.74 7.99 -7.83
N SER A 120 18.38 8.02 -6.56
CA SER A 120 18.00 6.85 -5.79
C SER A 120 16.56 6.97 -5.30
N VAL A 121 15.76 5.93 -5.51
CA VAL A 121 14.40 5.83 -4.98
C VAL A 121 14.34 4.98 -3.71
N ALA A 122 13.30 5.23 -2.92
CA ALA A 122 13.03 4.48 -1.70
C ALA A 122 12.38 3.12 -1.96
N GLY A 123 12.17 2.77 -3.22
CA GLY A 123 11.54 1.53 -3.68
C GLY A 123 12.44 0.30 -3.59
N CYS A 124 11.88 -0.85 -3.93
CA CYS A 124 12.57 -2.12 -4.03
C CYS A 124 12.99 -2.35 -5.49
N HIS A 125 14.27 -2.65 -5.69
CA HIS A 125 14.74 -3.21 -6.96
C HIS A 125 14.46 -4.71 -6.96
N CYS A 126 13.74 -5.21 -7.94
CA CYS A 126 13.62 -6.65 -8.11
C CYS A 126 14.83 -7.18 -8.87
N SER A 127 15.78 -7.77 -8.15
CA SER A 127 16.98 -8.37 -8.75
C SER A 127 16.68 -9.57 -9.65
N ILE A 128 15.47 -10.14 -9.56
CA ILE A 128 15.05 -11.30 -10.36
C ILE A 128 14.38 -10.87 -11.64
N THR A 129 13.42 -9.93 -11.58
CA THR A 129 12.69 -9.44 -12.75
C THR A 129 13.37 -8.24 -13.41
N GLY A 130 14.34 -7.62 -12.74
CA GLY A 130 14.96 -6.38 -13.20
C GLY A 130 14.04 -5.15 -13.10
N GLU A 131 12.88 -5.29 -12.43
CA GLU A 131 11.96 -4.17 -12.25
C GLU A 131 12.62 -3.05 -11.44
N ASP A 132 12.73 -1.90 -12.06
CA ASP A 132 13.21 -0.66 -11.46
C ASP A 132 12.14 0.42 -11.70
N PRO A 133 11.52 0.97 -10.64
CA PRO A 133 10.53 2.03 -10.79
C PRO A 133 11.03 3.22 -11.63
N LEU A 134 12.32 3.55 -11.55
CA LEU A 134 12.89 4.63 -12.38
C LEU A 134 12.92 4.29 -13.86
N THR A 135 13.14 3.03 -14.23
CA THR A 135 13.09 2.60 -15.64
C THR A 135 11.69 2.78 -16.22
N ASP A 136 10.64 2.42 -15.50
CA ASP A 136 9.26 2.59 -15.95
C ASP A 136 8.85 4.06 -16.03
N LEU A 137 9.25 4.87 -15.04
CA LEU A 137 9.06 6.32 -15.04
C LEU A 137 9.77 6.97 -16.26
N ALA A 138 11.01 6.57 -16.51
CA ALA A 138 11.79 7.06 -17.66
C ALA A 138 11.14 6.68 -19.00
N ALA A 139 10.68 5.44 -19.13
CA ALA A 139 10.01 4.97 -20.34
C ALA A 139 8.73 5.77 -20.63
N LEU A 140 7.90 6.02 -19.61
CA LEU A 140 6.68 6.82 -19.76
C LEU A 140 6.99 8.29 -20.05
N ALA A 141 7.96 8.86 -19.35
CA ALA A 141 8.37 10.26 -19.56
C ALA A 141 8.95 10.53 -20.94
N SER A 142 9.70 9.56 -21.50
CA SER A 142 10.32 9.65 -22.83
C SER A 142 9.34 9.40 -23.98
N ALA A 143 8.13 8.92 -23.71
CA ALA A 143 7.11 8.72 -24.74
C ALA A 143 6.64 10.10 -25.30
N PRO A 144 6.24 10.18 -26.59
CA PRO A 144 5.72 11.43 -27.14
C PRO A 144 4.55 11.99 -26.33
N GLY A 145 4.70 13.17 -25.73
CA GLY A 145 3.73 13.77 -24.81
C GLY A 145 3.84 13.31 -23.34
N GLY A 146 4.79 12.41 -23.05
CA GLY A 146 5.12 12.03 -21.69
C GLY A 146 5.81 13.17 -20.93
N ARG A 147 5.64 13.21 -19.62
CA ARG A 147 6.24 14.22 -18.73
C ARG A 147 6.68 13.59 -17.42
N LEU A 148 7.82 14.03 -16.91
CA LEU A 148 8.29 13.72 -15.57
C LEU A 148 8.10 14.95 -14.67
N GLY A 149 7.72 14.73 -13.43
CA GLY A 149 7.59 15.79 -12.45
C GLY A 149 7.89 15.32 -11.05
N VAL A 150 8.01 16.26 -10.14
CA VAL A 150 8.22 16.02 -8.72
C VAL A 150 7.11 16.69 -7.93
N ILE A 151 6.56 15.97 -6.94
CA ILE A 151 5.58 16.50 -6.00
C ILE A 151 6.26 16.65 -4.64
N GLU A 152 6.24 17.86 -4.11
CA GLU A 152 6.62 18.16 -2.74
C GLU A 152 5.37 18.23 -1.86
N SER A 153 5.36 17.48 -0.76
CA SER A 153 4.25 17.46 0.20
C SER A 153 4.78 17.31 1.62
N GLY A 154 4.18 18.01 2.55
CA GLY A 154 4.51 17.89 3.97
C GLY A 154 3.59 16.94 4.74
N ARG A 155 2.43 16.56 4.16
CA ARG A 155 1.39 15.81 4.86
C ARG A 155 0.78 14.73 4.00
N ILE A 156 0.63 13.54 4.60
CA ILE A 156 0.10 12.33 3.98
C ILE A 156 -1.04 11.82 4.84
N MET A 157 -2.19 11.53 4.23
CA MET A 157 -3.29 10.83 4.89
C MET A 157 -3.34 9.39 4.38
N VAL A 158 -3.41 8.44 5.31
CA VAL A 158 -3.52 7.00 5.03
C VAL A 158 -4.86 6.50 5.51
N HIS A 159 -5.56 5.78 4.65
CA HIS A 159 -6.72 4.96 4.99
C HIS A 159 -6.31 3.51 4.80
N ASP A 160 -6.24 2.75 5.86
CA ASP A 160 -5.86 1.33 5.85
C ASP A 160 -6.78 0.50 6.76
N ALA A 161 -6.44 -0.75 6.97
CA ALA A 161 -7.18 -1.66 7.85
C ALA A 161 -7.31 -1.12 9.29
N MET A 162 -6.33 -0.31 9.74
CA MET A 162 -6.30 0.30 11.08
C MET A 162 -7.13 1.60 11.16
N GLY A 163 -7.69 2.07 10.03
CA GLY A 163 -8.49 3.29 9.93
C GLY A 163 -7.75 4.45 9.27
N ILE A 164 -8.02 5.70 9.68
CA ILE A 164 -7.47 6.91 9.06
C ILE A 164 -6.35 7.47 9.93
N SER A 165 -5.19 7.78 9.34
CA SER A 165 -4.06 8.43 10.02
C SER A 165 -3.39 9.48 9.15
N GLY A 166 -2.84 10.50 9.81
CA GLY A 166 -2.00 11.51 9.17
C GLY A 166 -0.54 11.32 9.57
N HIS A 167 0.36 11.47 8.60
CA HIS A 167 1.80 11.36 8.80
C HIS A 167 2.51 12.50 8.09
N THR A 168 3.74 12.82 8.52
CA THR A 168 4.65 13.65 7.74
C THR A 168 5.46 12.79 6.78
N ILE A 169 6.11 13.42 5.81
CA ILE A 169 6.96 12.69 4.86
C ILE A 169 8.18 12.08 5.58
N GLU A 170 8.73 12.77 6.57
CA GLU A 170 9.87 12.27 7.37
C GLU A 170 9.50 11.00 8.15
N GLU A 171 8.29 10.97 8.72
CA GLU A 171 7.78 9.78 9.41
C GLU A 171 7.57 8.59 8.47
N VAL A 172 7.26 8.86 7.21
CA VAL A 172 7.09 7.82 6.18
C VAL A 172 8.45 7.34 5.65
N LEU A 173 9.45 8.21 5.57
CA LEU A 173 10.82 7.84 5.19
C LEU A 173 11.49 6.95 6.24
N ASP A 174 11.24 7.19 7.52
CA ASP A 174 11.74 6.38 8.64
C ASP A 174 10.59 5.90 9.54
N PRO A 175 9.75 4.97 9.06
CA PRO A 175 8.52 4.58 9.75
C PRO A 175 8.76 3.94 11.12
N ASP A 176 9.94 3.38 11.34
CA ASP A 176 10.33 2.71 12.58
C ASP A 176 11.17 3.60 13.51
N ALA A 177 11.51 4.82 13.07
CA ALA A 177 12.38 5.76 13.74
C ALA A 177 13.75 5.12 14.15
N LYS A 178 14.28 4.24 13.32
CA LYS A 178 15.51 3.47 13.55
C LYS A 178 16.65 3.85 12.61
N GLY A 179 16.41 4.78 11.67
CA GLY A 179 17.38 5.15 10.65
C GLY A 179 17.73 4.02 9.67
N VAL A 180 16.98 2.91 9.71
CA VAL A 180 17.18 1.76 8.82
C VAL A 180 16.05 1.73 7.81
N ARG A 181 16.38 1.57 6.53
CA ARG A 181 15.35 1.41 5.49
C ARG A 181 14.50 0.17 5.80
N PRO A 182 13.16 0.31 5.90
CA PRO A 182 12.30 -0.84 6.10
C PRO A 182 12.40 -1.79 4.90
N LEU A 183 12.29 -3.08 5.18
CA LEU A 183 12.20 -4.09 4.14
C LEU A 183 10.89 -3.89 3.37
N LEU A 184 11.00 -3.70 2.07
CA LEU A 184 9.88 -3.72 1.12
C LEU A 184 10.06 -4.92 0.19
N TRP A 185 8.99 -5.66 -0.06
CA TRP A 185 8.99 -6.70 -1.08
C TRP A 185 8.70 -6.10 -2.45
N SER A 186 9.28 -6.69 -3.49
CA SER A 186 8.88 -6.39 -4.86
C SER A 186 7.43 -6.81 -5.12
N ALA A 187 6.86 -6.37 -6.23
CA ALA A 187 5.53 -6.83 -6.66
C ALA A 187 5.51 -8.36 -6.79
N PHE A 188 6.54 -8.96 -7.41
CA PHE A 188 6.67 -10.40 -7.57
C PHE A 188 6.70 -11.13 -6.20
N GLU A 189 7.50 -10.65 -5.25
CA GLU A 189 7.57 -11.25 -3.92
C GLU A 189 6.24 -11.14 -3.18
N THR A 190 5.54 -10.01 -3.33
CA THR A 190 4.22 -9.80 -2.75
C THR A 190 3.18 -10.78 -3.32
N PHE A 191 3.14 -10.96 -4.64
CA PHE A 191 2.25 -11.96 -5.28
C PHE A 191 2.59 -13.38 -4.86
N SER A 192 3.89 -13.72 -4.83
CA SER A 192 4.32 -15.03 -4.35
C SER A 192 3.91 -15.30 -2.91
N ALA A 193 3.98 -14.28 -2.05
CA ALA A 193 3.54 -14.38 -0.66
C ALA A 193 2.01 -14.55 -0.55
N GLN A 194 1.24 -13.88 -1.39
CA GLN A 194 -0.21 -14.08 -1.46
C GLN A 194 -0.57 -15.50 -1.88
N ASP A 195 0.15 -16.08 -2.86
CA ASP A 195 -0.04 -17.47 -3.28
C ASP A 195 0.29 -18.44 -2.15
N GLU A 196 1.39 -18.23 -1.40
CA GLU A 196 1.72 -19.03 -0.22
C GLU A 196 0.62 -18.95 0.86
N VAL A 197 0.02 -17.78 1.07
CA VAL A 197 -1.10 -17.60 2.02
C VAL A 197 -2.34 -18.33 1.52
N LYS A 198 -2.71 -18.16 0.25
CA LYS A 198 -3.88 -18.82 -0.35
C LYS A 198 -3.74 -20.35 -0.37
N ALA A 199 -2.52 -20.86 -0.53
CA ALA A 199 -2.24 -22.29 -0.50
C ALA A 199 -2.49 -22.96 0.85
N LEU A 200 -2.64 -22.18 1.95
CA LEU A 200 -3.06 -22.72 3.25
C LEU A 200 -4.51 -23.23 3.24
N GLY A 201 -5.36 -22.67 2.39
CA GLY A 201 -6.79 -22.94 2.34
C GLY A 201 -7.62 -22.17 3.36
N GLU A 202 -8.92 -22.00 3.07
CA GLU A 202 -9.82 -21.15 3.85
C GLU A 202 -10.00 -21.63 5.30
N GLU A 203 -9.96 -22.93 5.55
CA GLU A 203 -10.06 -23.52 6.89
C GLU A 203 -8.88 -23.08 7.77
N ALA A 204 -7.66 -23.23 7.27
CA ALA A 204 -6.46 -22.80 7.99
C ALA A 204 -6.42 -21.27 8.20
N LEU A 205 -6.87 -20.48 7.21
CA LEU A 205 -7.03 -19.04 7.37
C LEU A 205 -8.08 -18.69 8.44
N GLY A 206 -9.15 -19.49 8.57
CA GLY A 206 -10.13 -19.38 9.64
C GLY A 206 -9.51 -19.59 11.01
N VAL A 207 -8.70 -20.65 11.18
CA VAL A 207 -7.96 -20.94 12.44
C VAL A 207 -7.05 -19.76 12.81
N LEU A 208 -6.36 -19.16 11.84
CA LEU A 208 -5.53 -17.98 12.10
C LEU A 208 -6.35 -16.79 12.59
N CYS A 209 -7.52 -16.54 11.99
CA CYS A 209 -8.42 -15.48 12.43
C CYS A 209 -8.91 -15.69 13.86
N GLU A 210 -9.35 -16.90 14.18
CA GLU A 210 -9.82 -17.27 15.52
C GLU A 210 -8.70 -17.17 16.56
N GLY A 211 -7.48 -17.61 16.21
CA GLY A 211 -6.32 -17.50 17.08
C GLY A 211 -5.96 -16.06 17.42
N VAL A 212 -6.13 -15.11 16.47
CA VAL A 212 -5.95 -13.68 16.74
C VAL A 212 -7.04 -13.16 17.68
N GLU A 213 -8.31 -13.52 17.47
CA GLU A 213 -9.42 -13.10 18.34
C GLU A 213 -9.26 -13.62 19.77
N GLN A 214 -8.75 -14.84 19.94
CA GLN A 214 -8.49 -15.47 21.22
C GLN A 214 -7.18 -14.99 21.88
N GLY A 215 -6.35 -14.23 21.14
CA GLY A 215 -5.04 -13.76 21.61
C GLY A 215 -3.95 -14.85 21.65
N THR A 216 -4.16 -16.01 21.04
CA THR A 216 -3.21 -17.11 20.95
C THR A 216 -2.23 -16.93 19.77
N ILE A 217 -2.62 -16.17 18.75
CA ILE A 217 -1.79 -15.79 17.61
C ILE A 217 -1.51 -14.28 17.68
N PRO A 218 -0.27 -13.83 17.49
CA PRO A 218 0.07 -12.41 17.43
C PRO A 218 -0.66 -11.71 16.29
N GLY A 219 -1.50 -10.73 16.61
CA GLY A 219 -2.28 -10.02 15.61
C GLY A 219 -3.28 -9.06 16.24
N VAL A 220 -4.12 -8.47 15.38
CA VAL A 220 -5.16 -7.52 15.79
C VAL A 220 -6.38 -7.61 14.90
N VAL A 221 -7.57 -7.53 15.50
CA VAL A 221 -8.82 -7.30 14.77
C VAL A 221 -8.91 -5.79 14.49
N CYS A 222 -8.67 -5.41 13.24
CA CYS A 222 -8.54 -4.01 12.81
C CYS A 222 -9.90 -3.32 12.70
N SER A 223 -10.88 -4.01 12.13
CA SER A 223 -12.23 -3.48 11.95
C SER A 223 -13.28 -4.60 11.89
N ARG A 224 -14.49 -4.24 12.27
CA ARG A 224 -15.68 -5.08 12.09
C ARG A 224 -16.75 -4.24 11.39
N ARG A 225 -17.30 -4.73 10.29
CA ARG A 225 -18.29 -4.03 9.46
C ARG A 225 -19.50 -4.93 9.21
N SER A 226 -20.66 -4.32 8.91
CA SER A 226 -21.83 -5.07 8.48
C SER A 226 -21.58 -5.77 7.14
N THR A 227 -22.13 -6.97 6.99
CA THR A 227 -22.19 -7.72 5.73
C THR A 227 -23.48 -7.48 4.97
N GLU A 228 -24.31 -6.55 5.42
CA GLU A 228 -25.55 -6.18 4.73
C GLU A 228 -25.28 -5.75 3.28
N GLY A 229 -25.98 -6.37 2.34
CA GLY A 229 -25.80 -6.12 0.90
C GLY A 229 -24.65 -6.90 0.24
N LEU A 230 -23.88 -7.71 0.99
CA LEU A 230 -22.90 -8.60 0.36
C LEU A 230 -23.58 -9.79 -0.33
N CYS A 231 -22.96 -10.26 -1.41
CA CYS A 231 -23.35 -11.49 -2.08
C CYS A 231 -23.23 -12.67 -1.12
N THR A 232 -24.29 -13.46 -0.98
CA THR A 232 -24.33 -14.63 -0.08
C THR A 232 -23.27 -15.67 -0.40
N ALA A 233 -22.81 -15.74 -1.66
CA ALA A 233 -21.72 -16.64 -2.07
C ALA A 233 -20.35 -16.29 -1.46
N LEU A 234 -20.21 -15.10 -0.91
CA LEU A 234 -18.99 -14.66 -0.21
C LEU A 234 -19.01 -14.97 1.29
N LEU A 235 -20.19 -15.25 1.84
CA LEU A 235 -20.31 -15.52 3.28
C LEU A 235 -19.64 -16.85 3.63
N GLY A 236 -18.89 -16.85 4.72
CA GLY A 236 -18.09 -17.98 5.19
C GLY A 236 -16.66 -17.98 4.64
N ARG A 237 -16.32 -17.08 3.71
CA ARG A 237 -14.98 -17.01 3.11
C ARG A 237 -14.00 -16.21 3.96
N VAL A 238 -12.73 -16.60 3.85
CA VAL A 238 -11.59 -15.84 4.37
C VAL A 238 -10.66 -15.50 3.22
N LEU A 239 -10.52 -14.21 2.93
CA LEU A 239 -9.77 -13.70 1.80
C LEU A 239 -8.45 -13.09 2.28
N CYS A 240 -7.35 -13.35 1.56
CA CYS A 240 -6.09 -12.66 1.79
C CYS A 240 -6.11 -11.32 1.03
N VAL A 241 -6.25 -10.21 1.73
CA VAL A 241 -6.37 -8.89 1.10
C VAL A 241 -5.05 -8.14 0.99
N ASP A 242 -4.06 -8.45 1.86
CA ASP A 242 -2.71 -7.89 1.77
C ASP A 242 -1.67 -8.78 2.45
N VAL A 243 -0.45 -8.76 1.93
CA VAL A 243 0.72 -9.41 2.52
C VAL A 243 1.91 -8.46 2.45
N SER A 244 2.67 -8.41 3.53
CA SER A 244 3.90 -7.64 3.65
C SER A 244 4.94 -8.40 4.48
N PRO A 245 6.21 -7.98 4.53
CA PRO A 245 7.22 -8.59 5.41
C PRO A 245 6.86 -8.60 6.89
N HIS A 246 5.87 -7.80 7.29
CA HIS A 246 5.54 -7.57 8.70
C HIS A 246 4.21 -8.16 9.12
N ALA A 247 3.30 -8.37 8.17
CA ALA A 247 1.95 -8.83 8.48
C ALA A 247 1.22 -9.40 7.26
N VAL A 248 0.24 -10.25 7.55
CA VAL A 248 -0.79 -10.68 6.60
C VAL A 248 -2.13 -10.10 7.04
N THR A 249 -2.86 -9.51 6.12
CA THR A 249 -4.19 -8.97 6.37
C THR A 249 -5.23 -9.86 5.72
N LEU A 250 -6.12 -10.40 6.53
CA LEU A 250 -7.23 -11.26 6.12
C LEU A 250 -8.56 -10.50 6.25
N LEU A 251 -9.47 -10.74 5.34
CA LEU A 251 -10.86 -10.33 5.40
C LEU A 251 -11.72 -11.58 5.60
N ARG A 252 -12.29 -11.75 6.79
CA ARG A 252 -13.19 -12.83 7.13
C ARG A 252 -14.64 -12.36 6.96
N LEU A 253 -15.40 -13.05 6.13
CA LEU A 253 -16.78 -12.70 5.79
C LEU A 253 -17.74 -13.66 6.48
N GLN A 254 -18.37 -13.24 7.55
CA GLN A 254 -19.36 -14.03 8.31
C GLN A 254 -20.75 -13.41 8.17
N ARG A 255 -21.80 -14.13 8.61
CA ARG A 255 -23.17 -13.59 8.60
C ARG A 255 -23.32 -12.40 9.54
N GLU A 256 -22.60 -12.43 10.65
CA GLU A 256 -22.61 -11.43 11.73
C GLU A 256 -21.79 -10.18 11.38
N GLY A 257 -20.86 -10.29 10.43
CA GLY A 257 -20.00 -9.18 10.04
C GLY A 257 -18.82 -9.57 9.17
N ALA A 258 -18.18 -8.56 8.60
CA ALA A 258 -16.93 -8.64 7.89
C ALA A 258 -15.81 -8.11 8.79
N ASP A 259 -14.91 -9.00 9.19
CA ASP A 259 -13.78 -8.67 10.05
C ASP A 259 -12.50 -8.53 9.24
N THR A 260 -11.81 -7.41 9.37
CA THR A 260 -10.44 -7.26 8.88
C THR A 260 -9.49 -7.60 10.01
N ILE A 261 -8.66 -8.60 9.80
CA ILE A 261 -7.76 -9.17 10.81
C ILE A 261 -6.34 -9.12 10.29
N GLN A 262 -5.44 -8.55 11.07
CA GLN A 262 -4.02 -8.52 10.77
C GLN A 262 -3.26 -9.51 11.65
N ILE A 263 -2.52 -10.42 11.01
CA ILE A 263 -1.64 -11.39 11.66
C ILE A 263 -0.23 -10.82 11.57
N LEU A 264 0.46 -10.68 12.70
CA LEU A 264 1.82 -10.17 12.71
C LEU A 264 2.81 -11.28 12.37
N LEU A 265 3.68 -11.02 11.41
CA LEU A 265 4.80 -11.89 11.10
C LEU A 265 6.00 -11.57 11.98
N PRO A 266 6.78 -12.57 12.39
CA PRO A 266 8.00 -12.33 13.17
C PRO A 266 8.98 -11.42 12.45
N PRO A 267 9.75 -10.59 13.17
CA PRO A 267 10.83 -9.81 12.59
C PRO A 267 11.80 -10.70 11.81
N GLY A 268 12.27 -10.21 10.66
CA GLY A 268 13.20 -10.94 9.80
C GLY A 268 12.54 -11.87 8.80
N THR A 269 11.23 -11.80 8.59
CA THR A 269 10.57 -12.46 7.46
C THR A 269 11.00 -11.78 6.16
N THR A 270 11.91 -12.41 5.42
CA THR A 270 12.60 -11.79 4.29
C THR A 270 12.03 -12.14 2.94
N CYS A 271 11.28 -13.24 2.82
CA CYS A 271 10.72 -13.71 1.56
C CYS A 271 9.34 -14.37 1.71
N ALA A 272 8.66 -14.54 0.59
CA ALA A 272 7.32 -15.17 0.49
C ALA A 272 7.26 -16.56 1.12
N HIS A 273 8.22 -17.42 0.78
CA HIS A 273 8.27 -18.78 1.30
C HIS A 273 8.43 -18.83 2.83
N GLU A 274 9.21 -17.92 3.39
CA GLU A 274 9.33 -17.80 4.84
C GLU A 274 8.02 -17.37 5.49
N ALA A 275 7.31 -16.39 4.91
CA ALA A 275 5.98 -16.00 5.37
C ALA A 275 5.01 -17.18 5.41
N GLY A 276 4.93 -17.96 4.31
CA GLY A 276 4.10 -19.17 4.23
C GLY A 276 4.47 -20.22 5.28
N ARG A 277 5.76 -20.46 5.48
CA ARG A 277 6.24 -21.40 6.51
C ARG A 277 5.85 -20.95 7.92
N ARG A 278 6.00 -19.64 8.24
CA ARG A 278 5.61 -19.07 9.53
C ARG A 278 4.12 -19.21 9.79
N LEU A 279 3.30 -18.93 8.79
CA LEU A 279 1.85 -19.09 8.92
C LEU A 279 1.45 -20.55 9.14
N ARG A 280 2.05 -21.49 8.43
CA ARG A 280 1.83 -22.94 8.68
C ARG A 280 2.17 -23.34 10.12
N SER A 281 3.27 -22.81 10.67
CA SER A 281 3.62 -23.04 12.08
C SER A 281 2.56 -22.48 13.03
N LEU A 282 2.08 -21.24 12.80
CA LEU A 282 1.04 -20.64 13.62
C LEU A 282 -0.27 -21.44 13.60
N VAL A 283 -0.67 -21.97 12.42
CA VAL A 283 -1.83 -22.85 12.31
C VAL A 283 -1.64 -24.12 13.14
N GLN A 284 -0.47 -24.77 13.04
CA GLN A 284 -0.18 -25.98 13.81
C GLN A 284 -0.19 -25.72 15.31
N ASP A 285 0.44 -24.63 15.74
CA ASP A 285 0.50 -24.25 17.16
C ASP A 285 -0.92 -23.96 17.72
N ALA A 286 -1.77 -23.28 16.95
CA ALA A 286 -3.15 -23.01 17.34
C ALA A 286 -3.99 -24.29 17.45
N LEU A 287 -3.85 -25.23 16.52
CA LEU A 287 -4.55 -26.50 16.55
C LEU A 287 -4.10 -27.38 17.73
N VAL A 288 -2.80 -27.41 18.03
CA VAL A 288 -2.26 -28.16 19.17
C VAL A 288 -2.67 -27.51 20.48
N GLY A 289 -2.60 -26.17 20.56
CA GLY A 289 -3.01 -25.40 21.74
C GLY A 289 -4.51 -25.52 22.06
N GLY A 290 -5.36 -25.64 21.04
CA GLY A 290 -6.80 -25.89 21.19
C GLY A 290 -7.17 -27.33 21.58
N LEU A 291 -6.24 -28.27 21.53
CA LEU A 291 -6.42 -29.67 21.94
C LEU A 291 -5.98 -29.93 23.38
N LEU A 292 -5.33 -28.97 24.04
CA LEU A 292 -4.93 -29.04 25.44
C LEU A 292 -5.95 -28.27 26.30
N PRO A 293 -6.65 -28.93 27.21
CA PRO A 293 -7.65 -28.27 28.06
C PRO A 293 -7.03 -27.29 29.06
#